data_3373d62fe33ddd903e9eb9dad61e9264
#
_entry.id   3373d62fe33ddd903e9eb9dad61e9264
#
_cell.length_a   1.000
_cell.length_b   1.000
_cell.length_c   1.000
_cell.angle_alpha   90.00
_cell.angle_beta   90.00
_cell.angle_gamma   90.00
#
_symmetry.space_group_name_H-M   'P 1'
#
loop_
_entity.id
_entity.type
_entity.pdbx_description
1 polymer ?
#
loop_
_entity_poly.entity_id
_entity_poly.type
_entity_poly.pdbx_seq_one_letter_code
_entity_poly.pdbx_strand_id
1 'polypeptide(L)'
;MFLGRLSAPILFGSLFVSTAALAQATARPSAPEPAAAAAQTPVEGDATQRLLGPAAQGLKLPFEKFRLKNGLTVLLHQDRSVPLVSSNLWYHVGPANEPAKRSGFAHLFEHLMFEGSRHVGRAFDTLLESVGATNVNGTTSWDRTNYFETVPREQLELLLWIESDRMGFMLDGLDQTRLDVQRDVVKNERRQSYENAPYGPSSLALLDTLFPAGTPYHGAIIGSMADLSAATLDDVREFFRTYYAPSNATLALAGDFELEPTRALITRYFETLPDRPRPSARSQPIPPPSPQRLIVKEPVELARVAFGFITPPAYTPDDPVLEVTMAVLAGGKATRLYRSLVVEKKLASEVDAALDSNQLASSSVISATVTSGKPVAEVERALTLVLEGLGKQGPTSTELDRAKRRILLNVVGNLELLNGPGGESGRAGILQRFDHYRGDPGYFAEWVRQLANVSAADVQRVITAHLGPEHRVVVVTEPGAQRGAAGATP
;
A
#
# COMPACT_ATOMS: atom_id res chain seq x y z
N MET A 1 -7.37 20.64 28.50
CA MET A 1 -7.75 19.24 28.74
C MET A 1 -8.54 18.80 27.51
N PHE A 2 -7.80 18.53 26.40
CA PHE A 2 -8.37 18.06 25.13
C PHE A 2 -7.62 16.77 24.79
N LEU A 3 -8.35 15.67 24.82
CA LEU A 3 -7.88 14.37 24.34
C LEU A 3 -7.95 14.39 22.81
N GLY A 4 -6.80 14.58 22.17
CA GLY A 4 -6.64 14.40 20.74
C GLY A 4 -6.91 12.95 20.35
N ARG A 5 -7.79 12.74 19.38
CA ARG A 5 -7.99 11.44 18.73
C ARG A 5 -6.74 11.12 17.93
N LEU A 6 -5.95 10.19 18.43
CA LEU A 6 -4.84 9.57 17.70
C LEU A 6 -5.42 8.75 16.54
N SER A 7 -5.13 9.16 15.33
CA SER A 7 -5.38 8.37 14.12
C SER A 7 -4.54 7.10 14.18
N ALA A 8 -5.14 5.96 13.94
CA ALA A 8 -4.46 4.68 13.97
C ALA A 8 -3.45 4.57 12.80
N PRO A 9 -2.26 4.02 13.05
CA PRO A 9 -1.26 3.86 12.01
C PRO A 9 -1.67 2.83 10.97
N ILE A 10 -1.49 3.17 9.70
CA ILE A 10 -1.69 2.25 8.58
C ILE A 10 -0.43 1.40 8.46
N LEU A 11 -0.54 0.16 8.88
CA LEU A 11 0.46 -0.89 8.70
C LEU A 11 0.27 -1.53 7.33
N PHE A 12 1.30 -1.56 6.51
CA PHE A 12 1.39 -2.23 5.21
C PHE A 12 0.35 -1.80 4.16
N GLY A 13 0.82 -1.45 2.98
CA GLY A 13 -0.03 -1.15 1.82
C GLY A 13 -1.20 -2.13 1.71
N SER A 14 -2.43 -1.61 1.71
CA SER A 14 -3.69 -2.31 1.45
C SER A 14 -4.15 -3.36 2.47
N LEU A 15 -4.18 -3.07 3.77
CA LEU A 15 -4.98 -3.86 4.70
C LEU A 15 -6.43 -3.34 4.69
N PHE A 16 -7.32 -4.11 4.07
CA PHE A 16 -8.76 -3.89 4.15
C PHE A 16 -9.24 -4.07 5.59
N VAL A 17 -9.62 -2.97 6.25
CA VAL A 17 -10.36 -3.03 7.52
C VAL A 17 -11.79 -3.42 7.20
N SER A 18 -12.14 -4.67 7.51
CA SER A 18 -13.54 -5.12 7.53
C SER A 18 -14.21 -4.57 8.79
N THR A 19 -15.04 -3.56 8.65
CA THR A 19 -15.95 -3.12 9.72
C THR A 19 -17.05 -4.15 9.91
N ALA A 20 -16.92 -4.99 10.94
CA ALA A 20 -18.03 -5.83 11.42
C ALA A 20 -19.03 -4.95 12.19
N ALA A 21 -20.14 -4.60 11.54
CA ALA A 21 -21.29 -4.05 12.23
C ALA A 21 -22.00 -5.16 13.02
N LEU A 22 -22.08 -5.01 14.34
CA LEU A 22 -22.95 -5.84 15.18
C LEU A 22 -24.41 -5.55 14.82
N ALA A 23 -25.04 -6.47 14.11
CA ALA A 23 -26.49 -6.52 13.99
C ALA A 23 -27.04 -7.55 14.99
N GLN A 24 -27.83 -7.08 15.95
CA GLN A 24 -28.60 -7.95 16.84
C GLN A 24 -29.67 -8.70 16.03
N ALA A 25 -29.62 -10.02 16.06
CA ALA A 25 -30.61 -10.87 15.42
C ALA A 25 -31.85 -11.04 16.32
N THR A 26 -32.98 -10.51 15.90
CA THR A 26 -34.29 -10.93 16.37
C THR A 26 -34.76 -12.11 15.54
N ALA A 27 -35.11 -13.20 16.20
CA ALA A 27 -35.61 -14.44 15.60
C ALA A 27 -36.92 -14.22 14.83
N ARG A 28 -36.99 -14.75 13.60
CA ARG A 28 -38.21 -14.96 12.83
C ARG A 28 -38.39 -16.44 12.49
N PRO A 29 -39.62 -16.91 12.38
CA PRO A 29 -39.94 -18.33 12.29
C PRO A 29 -39.63 -18.95 10.91
N SER A 30 -39.38 -20.24 10.94
CA SER A 30 -39.00 -21.13 9.83
C SER A 30 -40.01 -21.13 8.68
N ALA A 31 -39.50 -20.92 7.45
CA ALA A 31 -40.23 -21.18 6.21
C ALA A 31 -39.85 -22.58 5.64
N PRO A 32 -40.72 -23.20 4.86
CA PRO A 32 -40.59 -24.60 4.45
C PRO A 32 -39.46 -24.82 3.40
N GLU A 33 -38.91 -26.01 3.43
CA GLU A 33 -37.87 -26.55 2.58
C GLU A 33 -38.23 -26.46 1.07
N PRO A 34 -37.35 -25.93 0.21
CA PRO A 34 -37.62 -25.98 -1.22
C PRO A 34 -37.16 -27.30 -1.84
N ALA A 35 -38.01 -27.85 -2.70
CA ALA A 35 -37.81 -29.06 -3.47
C ALA A 35 -36.51 -29.06 -4.28
N ALA A 36 -35.97 -30.28 -4.50
CA ALA A 36 -34.73 -30.56 -5.21
C ALA A 36 -34.61 -29.80 -6.53
N ALA A 37 -33.59 -28.95 -6.62
CA ALA A 37 -33.23 -28.22 -7.82
C ALA A 37 -32.56 -29.17 -8.83
N ALA A 38 -33.09 -29.20 -10.03
CA ALA A 38 -32.53 -29.88 -11.19
C ALA A 38 -31.10 -29.41 -11.45
N ALA A 39 -30.21 -30.34 -11.79
CA ALA A 39 -28.83 -30.10 -12.15
C ALA A 39 -28.74 -29.11 -13.33
N GLN A 40 -28.26 -27.90 -13.04
CA GLN A 40 -27.92 -26.94 -14.08
C GLN A 40 -26.54 -27.29 -14.64
N THR A 41 -26.47 -27.58 -15.92
CA THR A 41 -25.22 -27.69 -16.69
C THR A 41 -24.38 -26.42 -16.52
N PRO A 42 -23.05 -26.53 -16.27
CA PRO A 42 -22.19 -25.36 -16.14
C PRO A 42 -22.10 -24.63 -17.47
N VAL A 43 -22.50 -23.36 -17.50
CA VAL A 43 -22.15 -22.43 -18.58
C VAL A 43 -20.73 -21.96 -18.31
N GLU A 44 -19.77 -22.63 -18.91
CA GLU A 44 -18.35 -22.33 -18.79
C GLU A 44 -17.98 -21.01 -19.49
N GLY A 45 -17.09 -20.26 -18.84
CA GLY A 45 -16.17 -19.30 -19.48
C GLY A 45 -16.73 -17.96 -19.96
N ASP A 46 -18.02 -17.82 -20.18
CA ASP A 46 -18.59 -16.70 -20.93
C ASP A 46 -19.20 -15.57 -20.04
N ALA A 47 -19.58 -15.87 -18.81
CA ALA A 47 -20.27 -14.88 -17.95
C ALA A 47 -19.31 -13.80 -17.42
N THR A 48 -18.06 -14.13 -17.15
CA THR A 48 -17.06 -13.17 -16.67
C THR A 48 -16.58 -12.28 -17.81
N GLN A 49 -16.31 -12.83 -18.98
CA GLN A 49 -16.01 -12.04 -20.18
C GLN A 49 -17.17 -11.14 -20.59
N ARG A 50 -18.41 -11.59 -20.46
CA ARG A 50 -19.60 -10.78 -20.73
C ARG A 50 -19.83 -9.64 -19.78
N LEU A 51 -19.51 -9.82 -18.48
CA LEU A 51 -19.64 -8.79 -17.45
C LEU A 51 -18.42 -7.87 -17.36
N LEU A 52 -17.21 -8.42 -17.50
CA LEU A 52 -15.97 -7.69 -17.35
C LEU A 52 -15.45 -7.10 -18.66
N GLY A 53 -15.73 -7.74 -19.80
CA GLY A 53 -15.28 -7.26 -21.12
C GLY A 53 -15.79 -5.86 -21.43
N PRO A 54 -17.10 -5.57 -21.36
CA PRO A 54 -17.63 -4.22 -21.55
C PRO A 54 -17.21 -3.24 -20.45
N ALA A 55 -17.20 -3.67 -19.17
CA ALA A 55 -16.76 -2.83 -18.06
C ALA A 55 -15.27 -2.48 -18.17
N ALA A 56 -14.41 -3.46 -18.45
CA ALA A 56 -12.99 -3.24 -18.66
C ALA A 56 -12.67 -2.37 -19.88
N GLN A 57 -13.47 -2.48 -20.95
CA GLN A 57 -13.32 -1.63 -22.15
C GLN A 57 -13.81 -0.19 -21.92
N GLY A 58 -14.73 0.01 -20.97
CA GLY A 58 -15.32 1.32 -20.63
C GLY A 58 -14.57 2.09 -19.55
N LEU A 59 -13.72 1.42 -18.76
CA LEU A 59 -12.96 2.05 -17.68
C LEU A 59 -11.80 2.87 -18.23
N LYS A 60 -12.09 4.13 -18.57
CA LYS A 60 -11.09 5.13 -18.95
C LYS A 60 -11.13 6.27 -17.93
N LEU A 61 -9.98 6.69 -17.50
CA LEU A 61 -9.82 7.87 -16.68
C LEU A 61 -9.20 8.97 -17.56
N PRO A 62 -10.01 9.89 -18.13
CA PRO A 62 -9.47 10.95 -18.97
C PRO A 62 -8.59 11.88 -18.16
N PHE A 63 -7.46 12.30 -18.70
CA PHE A 63 -6.53 13.20 -18.03
C PHE A 63 -5.79 14.07 -19.03
N GLU A 64 -5.29 15.21 -18.54
CA GLU A 64 -4.25 15.98 -19.19
C GLU A 64 -2.93 15.78 -18.44
N LYS A 65 -1.83 15.63 -19.17
CA LYS A 65 -0.48 15.55 -18.62
C LYS A 65 0.40 16.62 -19.24
N PHE A 66 1.05 17.42 -18.41
CA PHE A 66 2.06 18.38 -18.86
C PHE A 66 3.18 18.51 -17.84
N ARG A 67 4.23 19.22 -18.21
CA ARG A 67 5.40 19.45 -17.36
C ARG A 67 5.72 20.94 -17.29
N LEU A 68 5.96 21.46 -16.09
CA LEU A 68 6.44 22.82 -15.87
C LEU A 68 7.93 22.93 -16.25
N LYS A 69 8.43 24.17 -16.43
CA LYS A 69 9.84 24.41 -16.79
C LYS A 69 10.82 23.90 -15.73
N ASN A 70 10.45 23.95 -14.45
CA ASN A 70 11.25 23.41 -13.34
C ASN A 70 11.12 21.90 -13.15
N GLY A 71 10.43 21.21 -14.07
CA GLY A 71 10.38 19.77 -14.12
C GLY A 71 9.21 19.12 -13.37
N LEU A 72 8.36 19.86 -12.67
CA LEU A 72 7.15 19.27 -12.05
C LEU A 72 6.23 18.68 -13.11
N THR A 73 5.88 17.40 -12.95
CA THR A 73 4.86 16.77 -13.77
C THR A 73 3.47 17.06 -13.17
N VAL A 74 2.49 17.37 -14.01
CA VAL A 74 1.12 17.67 -13.60
C VAL A 74 0.15 16.77 -14.33
N LEU A 75 -0.80 16.19 -13.59
CA LEU A 75 -1.90 15.36 -14.08
C LEU A 75 -3.21 16.00 -13.67
N LEU A 76 -4.09 16.29 -14.63
CA LEU A 76 -5.39 16.90 -14.37
C LEU A 76 -6.51 15.97 -14.82
N HIS A 77 -7.40 15.61 -13.90
CA HIS A 77 -8.63 14.89 -14.17
C HIS A 77 -9.84 15.74 -13.77
N GLN A 78 -10.47 16.37 -14.75
CA GLN A 78 -11.66 17.16 -14.50
C GLN A 78 -12.89 16.28 -14.34
N ASP A 79 -13.59 16.44 -13.22
CA ASP A 79 -14.87 15.82 -12.94
C ASP A 79 -15.76 16.74 -12.11
N ARG A 80 -16.84 17.19 -12.71
CA ARG A 80 -17.79 18.15 -12.11
C ARG A 80 -18.97 17.49 -11.40
N SER A 81 -18.87 16.20 -11.10
CA SER A 81 -19.96 15.46 -10.44
C SER A 81 -20.22 15.91 -8.99
N VAL A 82 -19.20 16.43 -8.32
CA VAL A 82 -19.26 16.97 -6.96
C VAL A 82 -18.41 18.24 -6.87
N PRO A 83 -18.79 19.27 -6.08
CA PRO A 83 -18.07 20.54 -5.98
C PRO A 83 -16.82 20.42 -5.08
N LEU A 84 -15.97 19.43 -5.34
CA LEU A 84 -14.76 19.12 -4.59
C LEU A 84 -13.57 19.00 -5.53
N VAL A 85 -12.38 19.34 -5.03
CA VAL A 85 -11.11 19.08 -5.70
C VAL A 85 -10.17 18.36 -4.74
N SER A 86 -9.52 17.34 -5.24
CA SER A 86 -8.53 16.57 -4.52
C SER A 86 -7.15 16.78 -5.12
N SER A 87 -6.17 17.10 -4.27
CA SER A 87 -4.75 17.11 -4.60
C SER A 87 -4.12 15.80 -4.17
N ASN A 88 -3.14 15.34 -4.93
CA ASN A 88 -2.26 14.25 -4.55
C ASN A 88 -0.86 14.54 -5.11
N LEU A 89 0.04 14.93 -4.24
CA LEU A 89 1.41 15.29 -4.59
C LEU A 89 2.34 14.15 -4.21
N TRP A 90 2.93 13.50 -5.23
CA TRP A 90 3.89 12.42 -5.05
C TRP A 90 5.31 12.92 -5.23
N TYR A 91 6.16 12.67 -4.24
CA TYR A 91 7.61 12.74 -4.39
C TYR A 91 8.14 11.34 -4.68
N HIS A 92 8.95 11.22 -5.73
CA HIS A 92 9.52 9.93 -6.17
C HIS A 92 10.72 9.57 -5.28
N VAL A 93 10.47 9.41 -3.99
CA VAL A 93 11.43 9.08 -2.96
C VAL A 93 10.77 8.27 -1.87
N GLY A 94 11.38 7.16 -1.51
CA GLY A 94 10.99 6.28 -0.41
C GLY A 94 12.23 5.65 0.22
N PRO A 95 12.07 4.67 1.11
CA PRO A 95 13.18 3.92 1.70
C PRO A 95 14.20 3.39 0.70
N ALA A 96 13.76 3.03 -0.52
CA ALA A 96 14.66 2.62 -1.60
C ALA A 96 15.76 3.64 -1.92
N ASN A 97 15.56 4.91 -1.61
CA ASN A 97 16.48 6.00 -1.90
C ASN A 97 17.37 6.40 -0.71
N GLU A 98 17.11 5.83 0.47
CA GLU A 98 17.82 6.23 1.69
C GLU A 98 19.29 5.84 1.66
N PRO A 99 20.18 6.73 2.13
CA PRO A 99 21.59 6.38 2.32
C PRO A 99 21.75 5.31 3.41
N ALA A 100 22.84 4.55 3.35
CA ALA A 100 23.16 3.60 4.41
C ALA A 100 23.22 4.30 5.79
N LYS A 101 22.66 3.66 6.81
CA LYS A 101 22.54 4.19 8.18
C LYS A 101 21.67 5.46 8.28
N ARG A 102 20.69 5.60 7.37
CA ARG A 102 19.70 6.67 7.37
C ARG A 102 18.30 6.10 7.08
N SER A 103 18.04 4.87 7.59
CA SER A 103 16.73 4.23 7.41
C SER A 103 15.62 5.00 8.13
N GLY A 104 14.46 5.13 7.50
CA GLY A 104 13.30 5.84 8.01
C GLY A 104 13.26 7.33 7.68
N PHE A 105 14.20 7.84 6.88
CA PHE A 105 14.21 9.26 6.50
C PHE A 105 13.02 9.64 5.64
N ALA A 106 12.63 8.83 4.69
CA ALA A 106 11.45 9.10 3.86
C ALA A 106 10.18 9.21 4.72
N HIS A 107 10.00 8.32 5.67
CA HIS A 107 8.86 8.37 6.60
C HIS A 107 8.97 9.52 7.61
N LEU A 108 10.16 9.82 8.12
CA LEU A 108 10.38 11.00 8.97
C LEU A 108 10.04 12.29 8.21
N PHE A 109 10.34 12.34 6.90
CA PHE A 109 9.95 13.47 6.05
C PHE A 109 8.45 13.57 5.84
N GLU A 110 7.74 12.45 5.74
CA GLU A 110 6.27 12.48 5.73
C GLU A 110 5.75 13.30 6.91
N HIS A 111 6.24 13.03 8.13
CA HIS A 111 5.88 13.79 9.33
C HIS A 111 6.34 15.25 9.31
N LEU A 112 7.59 15.50 8.95
CA LEU A 112 8.17 16.84 8.95
C LEU A 112 7.45 17.80 8.00
N MET A 113 6.88 17.30 6.91
CA MET A 113 6.15 18.10 5.94
C MET A 113 4.81 18.66 6.49
N PHE A 114 4.31 18.15 7.62
CA PHE A 114 3.15 18.69 8.32
C PHE A 114 3.50 19.74 9.40
N GLU A 115 4.78 19.89 9.74
CA GLU A 115 5.23 20.81 10.79
C GLU A 115 5.20 22.30 10.37
N GLY A 116 4.81 22.58 9.13
CA GLY A 116 4.72 23.91 8.57
C GLY A 116 5.92 24.30 7.71
N SER A 117 5.87 25.52 7.25
CA SER A 117 6.81 26.10 6.31
C SER A 117 7.09 27.55 6.71
N ARG A 118 7.79 28.29 5.86
CA ARG A 118 8.07 29.73 6.07
C ARG A 118 6.82 30.57 6.28
N HIS A 119 5.76 30.31 5.48
CA HIS A 119 4.59 31.21 5.43
C HIS A 119 3.37 30.61 6.15
N VAL A 120 3.27 29.29 6.30
CA VAL A 120 2.12 28.61 6.92
C VAL A 120 2.29 28.41 8.44
N GLY A 121 3.49 28.43 8.96
CA GLY A 121 3.74 28.17 10.38
C GLY A 121 3.43 26.71 10.77
N ARG A 122 2.95 26.49 12.03
CA ARG A 122 2.71 25.15 12.60
C ARG A 122 1.30 24.59 12.37
N ALA A 123 0.43 25.32 11.72
CA ALA A 123 -1.00 25.01 11.66
C ALA A 123 -1.43 24.54 10.26
N PHE A 124 -0.60 23.73 9.59
CA PHE A 124 -0.87 23.26 8.23
C PHE A 124 -2.23 22.56 8.14
N ASP A 125 -2.43 21.52 8.95
CA ASP A 125 -3.69 20.77 9.01
C ASP A 125 -4.85 21.65 9.45
N THR A 126 -4.65 22.48 10.49
CA THR A 126 -5.69 23.37 11.01
C THR A 126 -6.15 24.37 9.95
N LEU A 127 -5.23 24.86 9.11
CA LEU A 127 -5.60 25.80 8.05
C LEU A 127 -6.46 25.10 6.99
N LEU A 128 -6.07 23.90 6.56
CA LEU A 128 -6.86 23.10 5.62
C LEU A 128 -8.22 22.71 6.20
N GLU A 129 -8.26 22.23 7.44
CA GLU A 129 -9.51 21.86 8.12
C GLU A 129 -10.45 23.06 8.28
N SER A 130 -9.92 24.26 8.55
CA SER A 130 -10.73 25.47 8.73
C SER A 130 -11.49 25.88 7.48
N VAL A 131 -11.05 25.46 6.30
CA VAL A 131 -11.70 25.72 5.01
C VAL A 131 -12.49 24.50 4.48
N GLY A 132 -12.70 23.51 5.33
CA GLY A 132 -13.51 22.34 5.00
C GLY A 132 -12.76 21.23 4.27
N ALA A 133 -11.43 21.20 4.37
CA ALA A 133 -10.65 20.08 3.85
C ALA A 133 -10.98 18.78 4.57
N THR A 134 -10.94 17.71 3.84
CA THR A 134 -11.11 16.34 4.33
C THR A 134 -10.01 15.45 3.77
N ASN A 135 -9.81 14.30 4.40
CA ASN A 135 -8.83 13.31 3.94
C ASN A 135 -7.40 13.88 3.84
N VAL A 136 -7.04 14.82 4.74
CA VAL A 136 -5.69 15.40 4.82
C VAL A 136 -4.75 14.36 5.41
N ASN A 137 -3.77 13.90 4.64
CA ASN A 137 -2.83 12.89 5.11
C ASN A 137 -1.56 12.81 4.23
N GLY A 138 -0.57 12.07 4.71
CA GLY A 138 0.60 11.63 3.96
C GLY A 138 0.79 10.12 4.10
N THR A 139 1.52 9.52 3.18
CA THR A 139 1.97 8.12 3.31
C THR A 139 3.33 7.92 2.65
N THR A 140 4.07 6.93 3.16
CA THR A 140 5.35 6.51 2.59
C THR A 140 5.27 5.03 2.19
N SER A 141 5.65 4.73 0.96
CA SER A 141 5.94 3.36 0.50
C SER A 141 7.40 3.24 0.11
N TRP A 142 7.83 2.05 -0.32
CA TRP A 142 9.22 1.81 -0.67
C TRP A 142 9.81 2.79 -1.70
N ASP A 143 8.99 3.26 -2.65
CA ASP A 143 9.44 4.02 -3.82
C ASP A 143 8.95 5.46 -3.86
N ARG A 144 8.04 5.85 -2.97
CA ARG A 144 7.41 7.17 -2.98
C ARG A 144 6.98 7.65 -1.61
N THR A 145 6.88 8.98 -1.44
CA THR A 145 6.20 9.64 -0.33
C THR A 145 5.17 10.60 -0.92
N ASN A 146 3.94 10.60 -0.43
CA ASN A 146 2.89 11.45 -0.97
C ASN A 146 2.12 12.19 0.12
N TYR A 147 1.49 13.28 -0.31
CA TYR A 147 0.61 14.11 0.49
C TYR A 147 -0.66 14.34 -0.30
N PHE A 148 -1.81 14.26 0.37
CA PHE A 148 -3.08 14.36 -0.31
C PHE A 148 -4.16 14.92 0.62
N GLU A 149 -5.07 15.67 0.04
CA GLU A 149 -6.22 16.27 0.68
C GLU A 149 -7.33 16.52 -0.33
N THR A 150 -8.54 16.72 0.18
CA THR A 150 -9.72 17.08 -0.62
C THR A 150 -10.36 18.32 -0.03
N VAL A 151 -10.57 19.33 -0.85
CA VAL A 151 -11.15 20.63 -0.46
C VAL A 151 -12.41 20.93 -1.28
N PRO A 152 -13.31 21.83 -0.79
CA PRO A 152 -14.30 22.47 -1.64
C PRO A 152 -13.61 23.17 -2.83
N ARG A 153 -14.22 23.15 -4.01
CA ARG A 153 -13.60 23.68 -5.25
C ARG A 153 -13.18 25.14 -5.15
N GLU A 154 -13.88 25.92 -4.34
CA GLU A 154 -13.57 27.34 -4.10
C GLU A 154 -12.23 27.54 -3.38
N GLN A 155 -11.70 26.50 -2.76
CA GLN A 155 -10.43 26.49 -2.02
C GLN A 155 -9.24 25.98 -2.86
N LEU A 156 -9.44 25.73 -4.15
CA LEU A 156 -8.38 25.20 -5.03
C LEU A 156 -7.12 26.11 -5.03
N GLU A 157 -7.28 27.42 -5.05
CA GLU A 157 -6.11 28.32 -5.05
C GLU A 157 -5.34 28.25 -3.72
N LEU A 158 -6.04 28.19 -2.59
CA LEU A 158 -5.42 28.00 -1.27
C LEU A 158 -4.68 26.65 -1.21
N LEU A 159 -5.30 25.58 -1.70
CA LEU A 159 -4.71 24.26 -1.77
C LEU A 159 -3.39 24.26 -2.56
N LEU A 160 -3.39 24.82 -3.76
CA LEU A 160 -2.20 24.91 -4.60
C LEU A 160 -1.10 25.78 -3.98
N TRP A 161 -1.49 26.87 -3.31
CA TRP A 161 -0.54 27.71 -2.59
C TRP A 161 0.12 26.97 -1.43
N ILE A 162 -0.65 26.27 -0.59
CA ILE A 162 -0.14 25.48 0.53
C ILE A 162 0.85 24.41 0.05
N GLU A 163 0.48 23.65 -0.98
CA GLU A 163 1.33 22.58 -1.53
C GLU A 163 2.64 23.14 -2.11
N SER A 164 2.58 24.27 -2.79
CA SER A 164 3.77 24.93 -3.32
C SER A 164 4.65 25.51 -2.21
N ASP A 165 4.06 26.05 -1.15
CA ASP A 165 4.79 26.59 0.00
C ASP A 165 5.49 25.47 0.77
N ARG A 166 4.81 24.35 1.00
CA ARG A 166 5.41 23.15 1.59
C ARG A 166 6.59 22.65 0.77
N MET A 167 6.45 22.52 -0.55
CA MET A 167 7.52 22.07 -1.46
C MET A 167 8.72 23.03 -1.47
N GLY A 168 8.47 24.32 -1.43
CA GLY A 168 9.53 25.33 -1.60
C GLY A 168 10.21 25.77 -0.31
N PHE A 169 9.45 25.84 0.79
CA PHE A 169 9.84 26.63 1.96
C PHE A 169 9.73 25.87 3.30
N MET A 170 9.55 24.55 3.29
CA MET A 170 9.51 23.72 4.50
C MET A 170 10.80 23.87 5.34
N LEU A 171 11.97 23.84 4.69
CA LEU A 171 13.25 23.97 5.40
C LEU A 171 13.41 25.29 6.16
N ASP A 172 12.78 26.37 5.71
CA ASP A 172 12.85 27.67 6.37
C ASP A 172 12.09 27.66 7.71
N GLY A 173 11.11 26.78 7.83
CA GLY A 173 10.37 26.54 9.06
C GLY A 173 10.98 25.48 9.97
N LEU A 174 11.95 24.69 9.50
CA LEU A 174 12.49 23.54 10.23
C LEU A 174 13.62 23.94 11.19
N ASP A 175 13.44 23.62 12.46
CA ASP A 175 14.43 23.79 13.52
C ASP A 175 14.72 22.45 14.27
N GLN A 176 15.68 22.48 15.18
CA GLN A 176 16.07 21.28 15.95
C GLN A 176 14.92 20.77 16.82
N THR A 177 14.10 21.66 17.38
CA THR A 177 12.97 21.26 18.23
C THR A 177 11.93 20.47 17.46
N ARG A 178 11.58 20.91 16.25
CA ARG A 178 10.65 20.21 15.37
C ARG A 178 11.18 18.85 14.96
N LEU A 179 12.46 18.78 14.60
CA LEU A 179 13.10 17.51 14.28
C LEU A 179 13.06 16.55 15.46
N ASP A 180 13.40 17.01 16.66
CA ASP A 180 13.41 16.16 17.87
C ASP A 180 12.02 15.63 18.19
N VAL A 181 10.99 16.47 18.10
CA VAL A 181 9.59 16.06 18.30
C VAL A 181 9.19 14.99 17.31
N GLN A 182 9.42 15.20 16.02
CA GLN A 182 8.99 14.23 15.00
C GLN A 182 9.81 12.93 15.03
N ARG A 183 11.09 12.98 15.36
CA ARG A 183 11.86 11.75 15.62
C ARG A 183 11.25 10.92 16.76
N ASP A 184 10.83 11.57 17.84
CA ASP A 184 10.22 10.87 18.97
C ASP A 184 8.82 10.33 18.61
N VAL A 185 8.03 11.06 17.81
CA VAL A 185 6.75 10.58 17.27
C VAL A 185 6.96 9.32 16.44
N VAL A 186 7.85 9.35 15.44
CA VAL A 186 8.15 8.19 14.58
C VAL A 186 8.69 7.00 15.36
N LYS A 187 9.57 7.24 16.36
CA LYS A 187 10.06 6.18 17.25
C LYS A 187 8.95 5.56 18.10
N ASN A 188 8.00 6.36 18.57
CA ASN A 188 6.83 5.86 19.32
C ASN A 188 5.89 5.08 18.41
N GLU A 189 5.66 5.55 17.20
CA GLU A 189 4.89 4.83 16.19
C GLU A 189 5.54 3.48 15.86
N ARG A 190 6.85 3.43 15.67
CA ARG A 190 7.56 2.17 15.47
C ARG A 190 7.34 1.19 16.62
N ARG A 191 7.40 1.67 17.88
CA ARG A 191 7.12 0.81 19.03
C ARG A 191 5.69 0.27 18.97
N GLN A 192 4.71 1.12 18.66
CA GLN A 192 3.30 0.73 18.63
C GLN A 192 2.97 -0.20 17.48
N SER A 193 3.51 0.08 16.28
CA SER A 193 3.13 -0.60 15.04
C SER A 193 3.92 -1.89 14.78
N TYR A 194 5.15 -2.00 15.34
CA TYR A 194 6.02 -3.15 15.10
C TYR A 194 6.45 -3.83 16.40
N GLU A 195 7.10 -3.11 17.33
CA GLU A 195 7.74 -3.78 18.46
C GLU A 195 6.72 -4.31 19.48
N ASN A 196 5.62 -3.60 19.71
CA ASN A 196 4.54 -3.97 20.64
C ASN A 196 3.30 -4.54 19.93
N ALA A 197 3.24 -4.47 18.61
CA ALA A 197 2.12 -5.04 17.86
C ALA A 197 2.21 -6.57 17.82
N PRO A 198 1.09 -7.30 17.98
CA PRO A 198 1.08 -8.74 17.77
C PRO A 198 1.63 -9.09 16.38
N TYR A 199 2.58 -10.03 16.33
CA TYR A 199 3.28 -10.47 15.12
C TYR A 199 4.18 -9.40 14.46
N GLY A 200 4.40 -8.27 15.10
CA GLY A 200 5.22 -7.18 14.58
C GLY A 200 6.70 -7.55 14.45
N PRO A 201 7.37 -8.09 15.51
CA PRO A 201 8.74 -8.57 15.40
C PRO A 201 8.94 -9.66 14.34
N SER A 202 7.97 -10.56 14.18
CA SER A 202 8.00 -11.59 13.12
C SER A 202 7.88 -10.97 11.72
N SER A 203 7.08 -9.93 11.57
CA SER A 203 6.96 -9.20 10.31
C SER A 203 8.26 -8.49 9.95
N LEU A 204 8.94 -7.87 10.93
CA LEU A 204 10.27 -7.29 10.72
C LEU A 204 11.29 -8.35 10.33
N ALA A 205 11.32 -9.49 11.02
CA ALA A 205 12.22 -10.61 10.71
C ALA A 205 11.98 -11.16 9.30
N LEU A 206 10.73 -11.20 8.86
CA LEU A 206 10.37 -11.60 7.49
C LEU A 206 10.92 -10.60 6.47
N LEU A 207 10.70 -9.30 6.66
CA LEU A 207 11.19 -8.24 5.77
C LEU A 207 12.71 -8.23 5.68
N ASP A 208 13.42 -8.28 6.81
CA ASP A 208 14.89 -8.29 6.86
C ASP A 208 15.48 -9.53 6.15
N THR A 209 14.73 -10.64 6.14
CA THR A 209 15.16 -11.87 5.46
C THR A 209 14.83 -11.83 3.98
N LEU A 210 13.70 -11.28 3.59
CA LEU A 210 13.33 -11.10 2.18
C LEU A 210 14.25 -10.07 1.50
N PHE A 211 14.58 -8.98 2.20
CA PHE A 211 15.38 -7.88 1.70
C PHE A 211 16.64 -7.73 2.55
N PRO A 212 17.68 -8.55 2.30
CA PRO A 212 18.88 -8.55 3.12
C PRO A 212 19.65 -7.23 3.03
N ALA A 213 20.53 -7.01 4.02
CA ALA A 213 21.34 -5.80 4.09
C ALA A 213 22.10 -5.52 2.78
N GLY A 214 22.05 -4.27 2.36
CA GLY A 214 22.63 -3.82 1.10
C GLY A 214 21.66 -3.82 -0.09
N THR A 215 20.45 -4.37 0.06
CA THR A 215 19.40 -4.19 -0.94
C THR A 215 18.63 -2.88 -0.71
N PRO A 216 18.06 -2.28 -1.78
CA PRO A 216 17.30 -1.03 -1.66
C PRO A 216 16.10 -1.07 -0.72
N TYR A 217 15.49 -2.25 -0.53
CA TYR A 217 14.31 -2.44 0.33
C TYR A 217 14.65 -3.06 1.68
N HIS A 218 15.91 -2.99 2.11
CA HIS A 218 16.31 -3.53 3.42
C HIS A 218 15.68 -2.75 4.59
N GLY A 219 15.17 -3.48 5.57
CA GLY A 219 14.59 -2.94 6.80
C GLY A 219 13.08 -2.66 6.66
N ALA A 220 12.56 -1.84 7.55
CA ALA A 220 11.18 -1.40 7.53
C ALA A 220 11.08 0.05 7.05
N ILE A 221 9.98 0.41 6.40
CA ILE A 221 9.70 1.78 5.91
C ILE A 221 9.87 2.82 7.03
N ILE A 222 9.42 2.49 8.24
CA ILE A 222 9.53 3.37 9.40
C ILE A 222 10.98 3.59 9.89
N GLY A 223 11.94 2.83 9.39
CA GLY A 223 13.36 2.93 9.75
C GLY A 223 13.73 2.25 11.07
N SER A 224 15.03 2.28 11.41
CA SER A 224 15.56 1.73 12.66
C SER A 224 15.59 2.77 13.78
N MET A 225 15.45 2.33 15.04
CA MET A 225 15.60 3.21 16.21
C MET A 225 16.96 3.90 16.25
N ALA A 226 18.01 3.20 15.82
CA ALA A 226 19.38 3.72 15.82
C ALA A 226 19.53 4.84 14.78
N ASP A 227 19.08 4.62 13.56
CA ASP A 227 19.21 5.60 12.46
C ASP A 227 18.37 6.84 12.73
N LEU A 228 17.12 6.66 13.19
CA LEU A 228 16.24 7.76 13.59
C LEU A 228 16.87 8.61 14.70
N SER A 229 17.48 7.97 15.71
CA SER A 229 18.13 8.69 16.80
C SER A 229 19.39 9.43 16.37
N ALA A 230 20.09 8.93 15.35
CA ALA A 230 21.30 9.53 14.81
C ALA A 230 21.03 10.63 13.76
N ALA A 231 19.77 10.81 13.31
CA ALA A 231 19.40 11.79 12.31
C ALA A 231 19.71 13.23 12.79
N THR A 232 20.48 13.96 12.02
CA THR A 232 20.82 15.37 12.29
C THR A 232 20.01 16.32 11.41
N LEU A 233 19.94 17.59 11.80
CA LEU A 233 19.26 18.62 11.01
C LEU A 233 19.91 18.80 9.62
N ASP A 234 21.23 18.62 9.53
CA ASP A 234 21.94 18.74 8.26
C ASP A 234 21.66 17.55 7.32
N ASP A 235 21.57 16.33 7.86
CA ASP A 235 21.14 15.14 7.10
C ASP A 235 19.72 15.37 6.51
N VAL A 236 18.82 15.91 7.31
CA VAL A 236 17.44 16.22 6.91
C VAL A 236 17.45 17.28 5.80
N ARG A 237 18.23 18.36 5.95
CA ARG A 237 18.35 19.41 4.92
C ARG A 237 18.91 18.86 3.60
N GLU A 238 19.91 17.98 3.67
CA GLU A 238 20.49 17.34 2.49
C GLU A 238 19.49 16.45 1.77
N PHE A 239 18.77 15.61 2.52
CA PHE A 239 17.74 14.73 1.98
C PHE A 239 16.61 15.52 1.29
N PHE A 240 16.12 16.60 1.92
CA PHE A 240 15.12 17.47 1.32
C PHE A 240 15.62 18.08 0.01
N ARG A 241 16.82 18.69 0.01
CA ARG A 241 17.39 19.31 -1.17
C ARG A 241 17.58 18.34 -2.31
N THR A 242 17.86 17.08 -1.99
CA THR A 242 18.09 16.03 -2.99
C THR A 242 16.78 15.53 -3.59
N TYR A 243 15.77 15.28 -2.78
CA TYR A 243 14.60 14.52 -3.21
C TYR A 243 13.30 15.32 -3.29
N TYR A 244 13.16 16.38 -2.49
CA TYR A 244 11.94 17.18 -2.44
C TYR A 244 12.04 18.40 -3.36
N ALA A 245 11.99 18.12 -4.66
CA ALA A 245 12.12 19.14 -5.70
C ALA A 245 11.03 18.93 -6.78
N PRO A 246 10.63 20.02 -7.48
CA PRO A 246 9.65 19.91 -8.57
C PRO A 246 10.00 18.85 -9.62
N SER A 247 11.27 18.74 -9.99
CA SER A 247 11.75 17.77 -10.98
C SER A 247 11.60 16.30 -10.56
N ASN A 248 11.46 16.04 -9.24
CA ASN A 248 11.28 14.73 -8.64
C ASN A 248 9.87 14.52 -8.10
N ALA A 249 8.88 15.31 -8.57
CA ALA A 249 7.51 15.24 -8.09
C ALA A 249 6.49 15.20 -9.22
N THR A 250 5.33 14.64 -8.91
CA THR A 250 4.14 14.67 -9.77
C THR A 250 2.95 15.16 -8.93
N LEU A 251 2.27 16.21 -9.41
CA LEU A 251 1.02 16.71 -8.84
C LEU A 251 -0.16 16.18 -9.65
N ALA A 252 -1.06 15.44 -9.02
CA ALA A 252 -2.34 15.07 -9.62
C ALA A 252 -3.49 15.85 -8.96
N LEU A 253 -4.35 16.44 -9.78
CA LEU A 253 -5.61 17.03 -9.36
C LEU A 253 -6.77 16.25 -9.96
N ALA A 254 -7.77 15.92 -9.15
CA ALA A 254 -9.03 15.34 -9.59
C ALA A 254 -10.21 16.10 -9.00
N GLY A 255 -11.22 16.44 -9.80
CA GLY A 255 -12.42 17.09 -9.30
C GLY A 255 -12.96 18.24 -10.14
N ASP A 256 -13.72 19.12 -9.52
CA ASP A 256 -14.42 20.24 -10.16
C ASP A 256 -13.56 21.49 -10.25
N PHE A 257 -12.90 21.65 -11.38
CA PHE A 257 -12.10 22.84 -11.71
C PHE A 257 -12.10 23.10 -13.22
N GLU A 258 -11.75 24.34 -13.59
CA GLU A 258 -11.55 24.71 -15.00
C GLU A 258 -10.09 24.48 -15.40
N LEU A 259 -9.84 23.82 -16.52
CA LEU A 259 -8.49 23.39 -16.93
C LEU A 259 -7.52 24.56 -17.09
N GLU A 260 -7.83 25.55 -17.93
CA GLU A 260 -6.92 26.67 -18.21
C GLU A 260 -6.66 27.57 -17.00
N PRO A 261 -7.68 28.02 -16.21
CA PRO A 261 -7.44 28.75 -14.97
C PRO A 261 -6.59 27.96 -13.97
N THR A 262 -6.84 26.65 -13.80
CA THR A 262 -6.07 25.78 -12.90
C THR A 262 -4.63 25.64 -13.36
N ARG A 263 -4.39 25.47 -14.65
CA ARG A 263 -3.04 25.45 -15.23
C ARG A 263 -2.29 26.76 -14.94
N ALA A 264 -2.96 27.89 -15.07
CA ALA A 264 -2.37 29.21 -14.76
C ALA A 264 -2.00 29.33 -13.27
N LEU A 265 -2.87 28.88 -12.36
CA LEU A 265 -2.58 28.85 -10.92
C LEU A 265 -1.39 27.93 -10.59
N ILE A 266 -1.36 26.71 -11.12
CA ILE A 266 -0.25 25.78 -10.93
C ILE A 266 1.06 26.41 -11.42
N THR A 267 1.06 27.00 -12.60
CA THR A 267 2.23 27.69 -13.16
C THR A 267 2.67 28.82 -12.24
N ARG A 268 1.74 29.64 -11.76
CA ARG A 268 2.01 30.78 -10.87
C ARG A 268 2.69 30.35 -9.57
N TYR A 269 2.21 29.30 -8.93
CA TYR A 269 2.71 28.89 -7.62
C TYR A 269 3.92 27.97 -7.70
N PHE A 270 3.95 27.00 -8.62
CA PHE A 270 4.98 25.98 -8.64
C PHE A 270 6.16 26.30 -9.57
N GLU A 271 5.96 27.01 -10.70
CA GLU A 271 7.06 27.24 -11.66
C GLU A 271 8.14 28.21 -11.11
N THR A 272 7.82 28.97 -10.06
CA THR A 272 8.76 29.84 -9.36
C THR A 272 9.70 29.09 -8.42
N LEU A 273 9.39 27.83 -8.08
CA LEU A 273 10.21 27.02 -7.22
C LEU A 273 11.51 26.60 -7.92
N PRO A 274 12.63 26.50 -7.17
CA PRO A 274 13.93 26.23 -7.75
C PRO A 274 13.95 24.95 -8.59
N ASP A 275 14.49 25.03 -9.80
CA ASP A 275 14.85 23.86 -10.60
C ASP A 275 16.04 23.15 -9.95
N ARG A 276 15.93 21.85 -9.77
CA ARG A 276 17.00 20.98 -9.25
C ARG A 276 17.06 19.72 -10.09
N PRO A 277 18.25 19.15 -10.31
CA PRO A 277 18.38 17.89 -11.04
C PRO A 277 17.55 16.78 -10.39
N ARG A 278 16.84 16.02 -11.20
CA ARG A 278 16.15 14.82 -10.71
C ARG A 278 17.20 13.81 -10.25
N PRO A 279 17.05 13.23 -9.04
CA PRO A 279 17.94 12.16 -8.58
C PRO A 279 17.94 10.98 -9.55
N SER A 280 19.08 10.30 -9.66
CA SER A 280 19.17 9.07 -10.45
C SER A 280 18.28 7.98 -9.86
N ALA A 281 17.49 7.34 -10.71
CA ALA A 281 16.69 6.20 -10.30
C ALA A 281 17.59 5.05 -9.84
N ARG A 282 17.23 4.37 -8.77
CA ARG A 282 17.85 3.10 -8.40
C ARG A 282 17.35 2.01 -9.33
N SER A 283 18.27 1.16 -9.75
CA SER A 283 17.99 0.06 -10.69
C SER A 283 18.63 -1.27 -10.26
N GLN A 284 19.12 -1.34 -9.02
CA GLN A 284 19.77 -2.54 -8.53
C GLN A 284 18.72 -3.68 -8.39
N PRO A 285 18.89 -4.81 -9.09
CA PRO A 285 17.99 -5.94 -8.95
C PRO A 285 18.04 -6.50 -7.53
N ILE A 286 16.90 -6.93 -7.03
CA ILE A 286 16.76 -7.62 -5.75
C ILE A 286 16.57 -9.11 -6.05
N PRO A 287 17.58 -9.96 -5.79
CA PRO A 287 17.45 -11.39 -6.05
C PRO A 287 16.51 -12.04 -5.04
N PRO A 288 15.81 -13.12 -5.42
CA PRO A 288 15.04 -13.90 -4.47
C PRO A 288 15.96 -14.46 -3.38
N PRO A 289 15.49 -14.50 -2.11
CA PRO A 289 16.28 -15.04 -1.00
C PRO A 289 16.45 -16.55 -1.13
N SER A 290 17.52 -17.08 -0.53
CA SER A 290 17.61 -18.53 -0.30
C SER A 290 16.53 -18.97 0.70
N PRO A 291 16.02 -20.22 0.58
CA PRO A 291 15.05 -20.73 1.53
C PRO A 291 15.54 -20.66 2.97
N GLN A 292 14.74 -20.11 3.84
CA GLN A 292 15.06 -19.98 5.26
C GLN A 292 13.82 -20.25 6.11
N ARG A 293 14.04 -20.73 7.33
CA ARG A 293 12.99 -20.92 8.33
C ARG A 293 13.43 -20.32 9.66
N LEU A 294 12.66 -19.34 10.13
CA LEU A 294 12.88 -18.63 11.39
C LEU A 294 11.78 -18.96 12.39
N ILE A 295 12.13 -18.96 13.67
CA ILE A 295 11.17 -19.03 14.78
C ILE A 295 11.37 -17.77 15.62
N VAL A 296 10.29 -17.01 15.78
CA VAL A 296 10.25 -15.79 16.57
C VAL A 296 9.29 -16.00 17.74
N LYS A 297 9.75 -15.71 18.97
CA LYS A 297 8.90 -15.80 20.16
C LYS A 297 8.36 -14.41 20.48
N GLU A 298 7.05 -14.31 20.63
CA GLU A 298 6.34 -13.06 20.89
C GLU A 298 5.26 -13.24 21.96
N PRO A 299 4.85 -12.17 22.65
CA PRO A 299 3.76 -12.18 23.63
C PRO A 299 2.39 -12.22 22.91
N VAL A 300 2.14 -13.26 22.14
CA VAL A 300 0.89 -13.52 21.42
C VAL A 300 0.20 -14.76 21.99
N GLU A 301 -1.13 -14.82 21.84
CA GLU A 301 -1.90 -15.99 22.30
C GLU A 301 -1.80 -17.18 21.35
N LEU A 302 -1.75 -16.92 20.05
CA LEU A 302 -1.77 -17.92 19.01
C LEU A 302 -0.50 -17.89 18.18
N ALA A 303 0.00 -19.04 17.78
CA ALA A 303 1.09 -19.13 16.81
C ALA A 303 0.61 -18.69 15.42
N ARG A 304 1.54 -18.17 14.60
CA ARG A 304 1.31 -17.84 13.19
C ARG A 304 2.41 -18.42 12.31
N VAL A 305 2.03 -18.93 11.15
CA VAL A 305 2.97 -19.32 10.09
C VAL A 305 2.83 -18.31 8.96
N ALA A 306 3.93 -17.73 8.54
CA ALA A 306 4.00 -16.83 7.38
C ALA A 306 5.02 -17.34 6.37
N PHE A 307 4.62 -17.38 5.09
CA PHE A 307 5.47 -17.64 3.94
C PHE A 307 5.69 -16.32 3.20
N GLY A 308 6.92 -15.90 3.04
CA GLY A 308 7.30 -14.74 2.26
C GLY A 308 8.07 -15.10 1.01
N PHE A 309 7.84 -14.35 -0.05
CA PHE A 309 8.47 -14.51 -1.36
C PHE A 309 8.81 -13.14 -1.96
N ILE A 310 9.94 -13.03 -2.65
CA ILE A 310 10.17 -11.94 -3.59
C ILE A 310 9.54 -12.31 -4.92
N THR A 311 8.76 -11.40 -5.47
CA THR A 311 8.04 -11.57 -6.73
C THR A 311 8.42 -10.45 -7.71
N PRO A 312 8.11 -10.59 -9.02
CA PRO A 312 8.45 -9.60 -10.02
C PRO A 312 7.97 -8.18 -9.68
N PRO A 313 8.65 -7.15 -10.20
CA PRO A 313 8.28 -5.75 -10.02
C PRO A 313 6.85 -5.44 -10.44
N ALA A 314 6.30 -4.38 -9.85
CA ALA A 314 4.98 -3.85 -10.16
C ALA A 314 4.75 -3.67 -11.67
N TYR A 315 3.56 -3.99 -12.14
CA TYR A 315 3.10 -3.84 -13.54
C TYR A 315 3.95 -4.55 -14.60
N THR A 316 4.74 -5.55 -14.20
CA THR A 316 5.27 -6.55 -15.14
C THR A 316 4.13 -7.49 -15.58
N PRO A 317 4.31 -8.32 -16.62
CA PRO A 317 3.26 -9.25 -17.08
C PRO A 317 2.73 -10.20 -15.99
N ASP A 318 3.55 -10.50 -14.97
CA ASP A 318 3.18 -11.40 -13.88
C ASP A 318 2.45 -10.70 -12.72
N ASP A 319 2.56 -9.38 -12.58
CA ASP A 319 1.93 -8.62 -11.49
C ASP A 319 0.41 -8.80 -11.43
N PRO A 320 -0.38 -8.58 -12.50
CA PRO A 320 -1.83 -8.83 -12.47
C PRO A 320 -2.18 -10.31 -12.23
N VAL A 321 -1.31 -11.24 -12.62
CA VAL A 321 -1.51 -12.67 -12.36
C VAL A 321 -1.30 -12.98 -10.89
N LEU A 322 -0.28 -12.41 -10.26
CA LEU A 322 -0.02 -12.52 -8.83
C LEU A 322 -1.17 -11.90 -8.01
N GLU A 323 -1.68 -10.73 -8.41
CA GLU A 323 -2.85 -10.10 -7.79
C GLU A 323 -4.06 -11.06 -7.77
N VAL A 324 -4.37 -11.66 -8.91
CA VAL A 324 -5.45 -12.66 -9.03
C VAL A 324 -5.13 -13.91 -8.21
N THR A 325 -3.87 -14.35 -8.17
CA THR A 325 -3.43 -15.51 -7.41
C THR A 325 -3.66 -15.32 -5.90
N MET A 326 -3.27 -14.17 -5.35
CA MET A 326 -3.53 -13.83 -3.95
C MET A 326 -5.03 -13.78 -3.66
N ALA A 327 -5.82 -13.23 -4.59
CA ALA A 327 -7.27 -13.19 -4.48
C ALA A 327 -7.95 -14.58 -4.54
N VAL A 328 -7.38 -15.55 -5.21
CA VAL A 328 -7.80 -16.96 -5.18
C VAL A 328 -7.45 -17.62 -3.86
N LEU A 329 -6.25 -17.32 -3.32
CA LEU A 329 -5.75 -17.92 -2.08
C LEU A 329 -6.52 -17.41 -0.86
N ALA A 330 -6.69 -16.09 -0.70
CA ALA A 330 -7.28 -15.50 0.48
C ALA A 330 -8.19 -14.28 0.18
N GLY A 331 -8.72 -13.64 1.23
CA GLY A 331 -9.57 -12.44 1.13
C GLY A 331 -11.07 -12.74 1.05
N GLY A 332 -11.50 -13.88 1.59
CA GLY A 332 -12.93 -14.20 1.71
C GLY A 332 -13.17 -15.66 2.11
N LYS A 333 -14.38 -15.93 2.64
CA LYS A 333 -14.73 -17.26 3.19
C LYS A 333 -14.80 -18.38 2.14
N ALA A 334 -14.87 -18.05 0.86
CA ALA A 334 -14.93 -19.01 -0.23
C ALA A 334 -13.57 -19.24 -0.93
N THR A 335 -12.48 -18.66 -0.42
CA THR A 335 -11.12 -18.83 -0.94
C THR A 335 -10.48 -20.13 -0.51
N ARG A 336 -9.43 -20.57 -1.23
CA ARG A 336 -8.81 -21.88 -1.01
C ARG A 336 -8.26 -22.07 0.39
N LEU A 337 -7.50 -21.10 0.88
CA LEU A 337 -6.91 -21.19 2.21
C LEU A 337 -7.98 -21.20 3.29
N TYR A 338 -8.98 -20.31 3.20
CA TYR A 338 -10.05 -20.27 4.19
C TYR A 338 -10.84 -21.59 4.22
N ARG A 339 -11.27 -22.09 3.08
CA ARG A 339 -11.99 -23.35 3.02
C ARG A 339 -11.17 -24.52 3.57
N SER A 340 -9.93 -24.67 3.10
CA SER A 340 -9.09 -25.80 3.50
C SER A 340 -8.66 -25.73 4.96
N LEU A 341 -8.10 -24.60 5.41
CA LEU A 341 -7.48 -24.50 6.73
C LEU A 341 -8.47 -24.13 7.84
N VAL A 342 -9.46 -23.28 7.54
CA VAL A 342 -10.39 -22.79 8.57
C VAL A 342 -11.63 -23.67 8.66
N VAL A 343 -12.29 -24.00 7.53
CA VAL A 343 -13.56 -24.72 7.54
C VAL A 343 -13.36 -26.23 7.62
N GLU A 344 -12.60 -26.81 6.70
CA GLU A 344 -12.50 -28.26 6.55
C GLU A 344 -11.57 -28.87 7.60
N LYS A 345 -10.34 -28.40 7.71
CA LYS A 345 -9.32 -28.95 8.62
C LYS A 345 -9.35 -28.34 10.02
N LYS A 346 -9.95 -27.15 10.17
CA LYS A 346 -10.00 -26.39 11.44
C LYS A 346 -8.61 -26.23 12.08
N LEU A 347 -7.60 -26.01 11.26
CA LEU A 347 -6.20 -25.85 11.64
C LEU A 347 -5.85 -24.37 11.91
N ALA A 348 -6.53 -23.46 11.23
CA ALA A 348 -6.30 -22.02 11.37
C ALA A 348 -7.58 -21.28 11.77
N SER A 349 -7.43 -20.23 12.56
CA SER A 349 -8.51 -19.27 12.88
C SER A 349 -8.60 -18.18 11.82
N GLU A 350 -7.48 -17.84 11.18
CA GLU A 350 -7.36 -16.80 10.18
C GLU A 350 -6.35 -17.19 9.11
N VAL A 351 -6.57 -16.75 7.89
CA VAL A 351 -5.65 -16.92 6.76
C VAL A 351 -5.62 -15.62 5.94
N ASP A 352 -4.45 -15.29 5.43
CA ASP A 352 -4.24 -14.13 4.59
C ASP A 352 -3.28 -14.42 3.44
N ALA A 353 -3.39 -13.65 2.35
CA ALA A 353 -2.46 -13.62 1.23
C ALA A 353 -2.45 -12.23 0.62
N ALA A 354 -1.30 -11.58 0.66
CA ALA A 354 -1.09 -10.22 0.21
C ALA A 354 0.05 -10.14 -0.81
N LEU A 355 -0.10 -9.22 -1.76
CA LEU A 355 0.94 -8.78 -2.69
C LEU A 355 1.25 -7.32 -2.40
N ASP A 356 2.51 -7.00 -2.18
CA ASP A 356 3.03 -5.63 -2.08
C ASP A 356 3.86 -5.35 -3.34
N SER A 357 3.23 -4.63 -4.29
CA SER A 357 3.80 -4.38 -5.61
C SER A 357 4.65 -3.11 -5.62
N ASN A 358 5.96 -3.25 -5.86
CA ASN A 358 6.94 -2.16 -5.79
C ASN A 358 7.83 -2.11 -7.05
N GLN A 359 8.58 -1.03 -7.22
CA GLN A 359 9.30 -0.70 -8.45
C GLN A 359 10.45 -1.67 -8.79
N LEU A 360 11.23 -2.10 -7.80
CA LEU A 360 12.42 -2.92 -8.01
C LEU A 360 12.15 -4.42 -7.85
N ALA A 361 11.26 -4.77 -6.93
CA ALA A 361 10.79 -6.11 -6.67
C ALA A 361 9.54 -6.01 -5.81
N SER A 362 8.56 -6.88 -6.02
CA SER A 362 7.39 -7.00 -5.16
C SER A 362 7.62 -8.07 -4.10
N SER A 363 6.80 -8.08 -3.05
CA SER A 363 6.76 -9.17 -2.09
C SER A 363 5.37 -9.78 -1.98
N SER A 364 5.33 -11.11 -1.84
CA SER A 364 4.09 -11.84 -1.56
C SER A 364 4.19 -12.51 -0.20
N VAL A 365 3.18 -12.32 0.64
CA VAL A 365 3.12 -12.93 1.97
C VAL A 365 1.83 -13.72 2.09
N ILE A 366 1.95 -14.99 2.51
CA ILE A 366 0.83 -15.89 2.76
C ILE A 366 0.91 -16.34 4.21
N SER A 367 -0.12 -16.12 5.00
CA SER A 367 -0.08 -16.43 6.43
C SER A 367 -1.31 -17.18 6.92
N ALA A 368 -1.11 -17.90 8.05
CA ALA A 368 -2.18 -18.58 8.78
C ALA A 368 -1.94 -18.48 10.28
N THR A 369 -2.94 -17.99 11.03
CA THR A 369 -2.95 -17.99 12.50
C THR A 369 -3.48 -19.35 12.98
N VAL A 370 -2.66 -20.05 13.76
CA VAL A 370 -2.91 -21.43 14.17
C VAL A 370 -4.05 -21.48 15.21
N THR A 371 -5.04 -22.34 15.02
CA THR A 371 -6.08 -22.57 16.02
C THR A 371 -5.46 -23.16 17.30
N SER A 372 -5.93 -22.69 18.46
CA SER A 372 -5.45 -23.18 19.76
C SER A 372 -5.42 -24.71 19.83
N GLY A 373 -4.33 -25.28 20.34
CA GLY A 373 -4.13 -26.72 20.49
C GLY A 373 -3.80 -27.47 19.19
N LYS A 374 -3.67 -26.79 18.03
CA LYS A 374 -3.26 -27.41 16.76
C LYS A 374 -1.75 -27.32 16.56
N PRO A 375 -1.12 -28.34 15.96
CA PRO A 375 0.31 -28.33 15.69
C PRO A 375 0.67 -27.34 14.57
N VAL A 376 1.66 -26.46 14.82
CA VAL A 376 2.20 -25.51 13.82
C VAL A 376 2.63 -26.23 12.54
N ALA A 377 3.29 -27.40 12.67
CA ALA A 377 3.78 -28.16 11.54
C ALA A 377 2.66 -28.67 10.60
N GLU A 378 1.45 -28.91 11.14
CA GLU A 378 0.30 -29.29 10.31
C GLU A 378 -0.22 -28.10 9.51
N VAL A 379 -0.22 -26.89 10.09
CA VAL A 379 -0.61 -25.65 9.39
C VAL A 379 0.40 -25.34 8.29
N GLU A 380 1.69 -25.41 8.58
CA GLU A 380 2.77 -25.21 7.60
C GLU A 380 2.66 -26.19 6.42
N ARG A 381 2.40 -27.47 6.71
CA ARG A 381 2.15 -28.51 5.69
C ARG A 381 0.88 -28.20 4.89
N ALA A 382 -0.20 -27.80 5.55
CA ALA A 382 -1.46 -27.48 4.87
C ALA A 382 -1.35 -26.28 3.92
N LEU A 383 -0.62 -25.22 4.33
CA LEU A 383 -0.30 -24.09 3.45
C LEU A 383 0.49 -24.55 2.22
N THR A 384 1.52 -25.38 2.43
CA THR A 384 2.35 -25.94 1.35
C THR A 384 1.50 -26.74 0.37
N LEU A 385 0.64 -27.64 0.86
CA LEU A 385 -0.22 -28.48 0.02
C LEU A 385 -1.25 -27.65 -0.79
N VAL A 386 -1.76 -26.55 -0.23
CA VAL A 386 -2.66 -25.66 -0.98
C VAL A 386 -1.92 -24.98 -2.13
N LEU A 387 -0.71 -24.46 -1.90
CA LEU A 387 0.11 -23.86 -2.95
C LEU A 387 0.50 -24.87 -4.04
N GLU A 388 1.01 -26.04 -3.65
CA GLU A 388 1.34 -27.11 -4.59
C GLU A 388 0.13 -27.57 -5.41
N GLY A 389 -1.02 -27.74 -4.75
CA GLY A 389 -2.26 -28.11 -5.41
C GLY A 389 -2.72 -27.06 -6.42
N LEU A 390 -2.60 -25.78 -6.07
CA LEU A 390 -2.92 -24.69 -6.99
C LEU A 390 -1.92 -24.60 -8.15
N GLY A 391 -0.63 -24.84 -7.91
CA GLY A 391 0.38 -24.90 -8.96
C GLY A 391 0.20 -26.08 -9.92
N LYS A 392 -0.23 -27.25 -9.42
CA LYS A 392 -0.44 -28.45 -10.25
C LYS A 392 -1.75 -28.46 -11.03
N GLN A 393 -2.84 -27.96 -10.42
CA GLN A 393 -4.20 -28.09 -10.96
C GLN A 393 -4.80 -26.77 -11.46
N GLY A 394 -4.22 -25.65 -11.05
CA GLY A 394 -4.79 -24.31 -11.27
C GLY A 394 -6.02 -24.03 -10.41
N PRO A 395 -6.58 -22.82 -10.50
CA PRO A 395 -7.88 -22.48 -9.95
C PRO A 395 -9.00 -23.07 -10.84
N THR A 396 -10.12 -23.40 -10.23
CA THR A 396 -11.35 -23.66 -10.98
C THR A 396 -11.86 -22.36 -11.63
N SER A 397 -12.69 -22.48 -12.69
CA SER A 397 -13.31 -21.31 -13.32
C SER A 397 -14.07 -20.44 -12.31
N THR A 398 -14.81 -21.07 -11.39
CA THR A 398 -15.55 -20.37 -10.32
C THR A 398 -14.64 -19.61 -9.36
N GLU A 399 -13.49 -20.15 -8.98
CA GLU A 399 -12.51 -19.45 -8.12
C GLU A 399 -11.89 -18.25 -8.84
N LEU A 400 -11.50 -18.46 -10.09
CA LEU A 400 -10.89 -17.45 -10.92
C LEU A 400 -11.85 -16.28 -11.16
N ASP A 401 -13.09 -16.58 -11.56
CA ASP A 401 -14.13 -15.59 -11.78
C ASP A 401 -14.46 -14.78 -10.53
N ARG A 402 -14.52 -15.44 -9.38
CA ARG A 402 -14.77 -14.78 -8.10
C ARG A 402 -13.61 -13.83 -7.74
N ALA A 403 -12.38 -14.29 -7.90
CA ALA A 403 -11.18 -13.47 -7.63
C ALA A 403 -11.17 -12.20 -8.50
N LYS A 404 -11.34 -12.36 -9.81
CA LYS A 404 -11.39 -11.25 -10.77
C LYS A 404 -12.51 -10.26 -10.45
N ARG A 405 -13.73 -10.75 -10.21
CA ARG A 405 -14.88 -9.90 -9.85
C ARG A 405 -14.61 -9.09 -8.59
N ARG A 406 -14.01 -9.71 -7.57
CA ARG A 406 -13.66 -9.00 -6.33
C ARG A 406 -12.67 -7.88 -6.59
N ILE A 407 -11.60 -8.14 -7.33
CA ILE A 407 -10.61 -7.11 -7.67
C ILE A 407 -11.27 -5.97 -8.45
N LEU A 408 -12.06 -6.29 -9.47
CA LEU A 408 -12.72 -5.28 -10.31
C LEU A 408 -13.77 -4.46 -9.55
N LEU A 409 -14.50 -5.08 -8.61
CA LEU A 409 -15.41 -4.34 -7.73
C LEU A 409 -14.65 -3.33 -6.86
N ASN A 410 -13.48 -3.71 -6.35
CA ASN A 410 -12.62 -2.79 -5.59
C ASN A 410 -12.10 -1.66 -6.49
N VAL A 411 -11.68 -1.98 -7.71
CA VAL A 411 -11.24 -0.98 -8.70
C VAL A 411 -12.34 0.03 -8.99
N VAL A 412 -13.57 -0.45 -9.27
CA VAL A 412 -14.72 0.43 -9.56
C VAL A 412 -15.08 1.26 -8.34
N GLY A 413 -15.15 0.66 -7.13
CA GLY A 413 -15.42 1.40 -5.90
C GLY A 413 -14.37 2.49 -5.63
N ASN A 414 -13.11 2.22 -5.94
CA ASN A 414 -12.05 3.24 -5.81
C ASN A 414 -12.21 4.40 -6.81
N LEU A 415 -12.78 4.16 -7.99
CA LEU A 415 -13.07 5.23 -8.96
C LEU A 415 -14.20 6.17 -8.54
N GLU A 416 -15.02 5.80 -7.56
CA GLU A 416 -16.03 6.70 -6.97
C GLU A 416 -15.38 7.82 -6.13
N LEU A 417 -14.15 7.61 -5.66
CA LEU A 417 -13.40 8.55 -4.84
C LEU A 417 -12.51 9.44 -5.71
N LEU A 418 -12.35 10.71 -5.34
CA LEU A 418 -11.34 11.60 -5.93
C LEU A 418 -9.94 11.17 -5.48
N ASN A 419 -9.75 11.01 -4.17
CA ASN A 419 -8.62 10.34 -3.54
C ASN A 419 -9.13 9.21 -2.64
N GLY A 420 -8.51 8.07 -2.72
CA GLY A 420 -8.82 6.94 -1.85
C GLY A 420 -7.81 6.79 -0.69
N PRO A 421 -7.99 5.75 0.13
CA PRO A 421 -7.08 5.46 1.23
C PRO A 421 -5.61 5.43 0.81
N GLY A 422 -4.74 6.06 1.60
CA GLY A 422 -3.31 6.13 1.36
C GLY A 422 -2.90 6.97 0.14
N GLY A 423 -3.84 7.64 -0.56
CA GLY A 423 -3.53 8.40 -1.77
C GLY A 423 -3.04 7.54 -2.95
N GLU A 424 -3.17 6.21 -2.88
CA GLU A 424 -2.81 5.29 -3.98
C GLU A 424 -4.02 4.84 -4.79
N SER A 425 -5.19 5.06 -4.27
CA SER A 425 -6.47 4.76 -4.90
C SER A 425 -7.31 6.03 -5.07
N GLY A 426 -8.51 5.89 -5.63
CA GLY A 426 -9.23 7.05 -6.13
C GLY A 426 -8.67 7.54 -7.46
N ARG A 427 -9.31 8.52 -8.06
CA ARG A 427 -8.95 9.00 -9.42
C ARG A 427 -7.57 9.62 -9.47
N ALA A 428 -7.23 10.52 -8.53
CA ALA A 428 -5.92 11.14 -8.45
C ALA A 428 -4.82 10.10 -8.14
N GLY A 429 -5.06 9.19 -7.18
CA GLY A 429 -4.12 8.15 -6.81
C GLY A 429 -3.85 7.15 -7.93
N ILE A 430 -4.86 6.74 -8.68
CA ILE A 430 -4.71 5.85 -9.83
C ILE A 430 -3.84 6.50 -10.91
N LEU A 431 -4.07 7.78 -11.25
CA LEU A 431 -3.24 8.50 -12.21
C LEU A 431 -1.78 8.57 -11.75
N GLN A 432 -1.55 8.92 -10.49
CA GLN A 432 -0.22 8.97 -9.88
C GLN A 432 0.49 7.63 -9.96
N ARG A 433 -0.19 6.56 -9.56
CA ARG A 433 0.35 5.21 -9.50
C ARG A 433 0.85 4.73 -10.86
N PHE A 434 0.04 4.89 -11.90
CA PHE A 434 0.44 4.47 -13.24
C PHE A 434 1.46 5.42 -13.88
N ASP A 435 1.44 6.71 -13.56
CA ASP A 435 2.50 7.63 -13.96
C ASP A 435 3.84 7.27 -13.32
N HIS A 436 3.85 7.02 -12.00
CA HIS A 436 5.07 6.70 -11.26
C HIS A 436 5.75 5.41 -11.77
N TYR A 437 4.98 4.32 -11.85
CA TYR A 437 5.53 3.00 -12.16
C TYR A 437 5.67 2.72 -13.66
N ARG A 438 4.87 3.36 -14.52
CA ARG A 438 4.83 3.10 -15.97
C ARG A 438 5.14 4.31 -16.84
N GLY A 439 5.20 5.52 -16.27
CA GLY A 439 5.32 6.76 -17.03
C GLY A 439 4.07 7.15 -17.82
N ASP A 440 3.01 6.35 -17.74
CA ASP A 440 1.76 6.51 -18.49
C ASP A 440 0.53 6.30 -17.59
N PRO A 441 -0.16 7.37 -17.17
CA PRO A 441 -1.40 7.26 -16.41
C PRO A 441 -2.49 6.47 -17.11
N GLY A 442 -2.49 6.44 -18.46
CA GLY A 442 -3.45 5.71 -19.29
C GLY A 442 -3.30 4.19 -19.24
N TYR A 443 -2.17 3.68 -18.74
CA TYR A 443 -1.93 2.24 -18.60
C TYR A 443 -2.95 1.55 -17.67
N PHE A 444 -3.68 2.30 -16.86
CA PHE A 444 -4.76 1.79 -16.02
C PHE A 444 -5.75 0.90 -16.79
N ALA A 445 -6.19 1.34 -17.96
CA ALA A 445 -7.14 0.57 -18.79
C ALA A 445 -6.53 -0.75 -19.30
N GLU A 446 -5.24 -0.75 -19.63
CA GLU A 446 -4.49 -1.95 -20.01
C GLU A 446 -4.36 -2.92 -18.84
N TRP A 447 -3.99 -2.43 -17.67
CA TRP A 447 -3.88 -3.25 -16.47
C TRP A 447 -5.20 -3.93 -16.11
N VAL A 448 -6.33 -3.22 -16.17
CA VAL A 448 -7.67 -3.81 -15.97
C VAL A 448 -7.95 -4.90 -16.99
N ARG A 449 -7.58 -4.71 -18.27
CA ARG A 449 -7.71 -5.76 -19.31
C ARG A 449 -6.84 -6.97 -18.99
N GLN A 450 -5.60 -6.77 -18.55
CA GLN A 450 -4.71 -7.86 -18.17
C GLN A 450 -5.29 -8.68 -17.01
N LEU A 451 -5.81 -8.04 -15.96
CA LEU A 451 -6.52 -8.71 -14.86
C LEU A 451 -7.69 -9.55 -15.36
N ALA A 452 -8.52 -8.98 -16.24
CA ALA A 452 -9.68 -9.68 -16.79
C ALA A 452 -9.29 -10.92 -17.62
N ASN A 453 -8.13 -10.89 -18.27
CA ASN A 453 -7.64 -11.95 -19.15
C ASN A 453 -6.80 -13.04 -18.45
N VAL A 454 -6.46 -12.89 -17.16
CA VAL A 454 -5.72 -13.90 -16.43
C VAL A 454 -6.40 -15.27 -16.53
N SER A 455 -5.65 -16.28 -16.94
CA SER A 455 -6.12 -17.66 -17.09
C SER A 455 -5.71 -18.55 -15.92
N ALA A 456 -6.29 -19.74 -15.80
CA ALA A 456 -5.88 -20.75 -14.83
C ALA A 456 -4.42 -21.19 -15.07
N ALA A 457 -4.00 -21.27 -16.32
CA ALA A 457 -2.62 -21.62 -16.68
C ALA A 457 -1.62 -20.54 -16.25
N ASP A 458 -2.00 -19.24 -16.32
CA ASP A 458 -1.16 -18.15 -15.82
C ASP A 458 -0.95 -18.26 -14.32
N VAL A 459 -2.00 -18.56 -13.56
CA VAL A 459 -1.91 -18.78 -12.09
C VAL A 459 -0.99 -19.97 -11.78
N GLN A 460 -1.10 -21.09 -12.51
CA GLN A 460 -0.19 -22.23 -12.35
C GLN A 460 1.26 -21.83 -12.59
N ARG A 461 1.50 -21.09 -13.66
CA ARG A 461 2.84 -20.63 -14.05
C ARG A 461 3.48 -19.74 -12.99
N VAL A 462 2.78 -18.71 -12.49
CA VAL A 462 3.37 -17.80 -11.49
C VAL A 462 3.60 -18.47 -10.14
N ILE A 463 2.75 -19.41 -9.73
CA ILE A 463 2.99 -20.18 -8.51
C ILE A 463 4.27 -21.00 -8.67
N THR A 464 4.43 -21.71 -9.78
CA THR A 464 5.62 -22.52 -10.05
C THR A 464 6.87 -21.68 -10.15
N ALA A 465 6.79 -20.50 -10.80
CA ALA A 465 7.94 -19.64 -11.04
C ALA A 465 8.37 -18.82 -9.80
N HIS A 466 7.42 -18.42 -8.93
CA HIS A 466 7.71 -17.41 -7.91
C HIS A 466 7.34 -17.82 -6.49
N LEU A 467 6.43 -18.78 -6.29
CA LEU A 467 5.91 -19.15 -4.97
C LEU A 467 6.31 -20.59 -4.56
N GLY A 468 7.35 -21.11 -5.19
CA GLY A 468 7.91 -22.43 -4.90
C GLY A 468 8.69 -22.46 -3.57
N PRO A 469 8.93 -23.68 -3.03
CA PRO A 469 9.69 -23.84 -1.79
C PRO A 469 11.14 -23.36 -1.88
N GLU A 470 11.71 -23.29 -3.08
CA GLU A 470 13.09 -22.86 -3.37
C GLU A 470 13.33 -21.35 -3.18
N HIS A 471 12.26 -20.55 -3.08
CA HIS A 471 12.31 -19.09 -2.90
C HIS A 471 11.63 -18.64 -1.61
N ARG A 472 11.22 -19.60 -0.77
CA ARG A 472 10.35 -19.34 0.37
C ARG A 472 11.13 -19.04 1.64
N VAL A 473 10.80 -17.90 2.26
CA VAL A 473 11.14 -17.62 3.64
C VAL A 473 9.94 -18.01 4.50
N VAL A 474 10.18 -18.86 5.52
CA VAL A 474 9.15 -19.24 6.50
C VAL A 474 9.45 -18.57 7.82
N VAL A 475 8.49 -17.83 8.35
CA VAL A 475 8.55 -17.31 9.71
C VAL A 475 7.43 -17.94 10.53
N VAL A 476 7.82 -18.57 11.63
CA VAL A 476 6.89 -19.11 12.62
C VAL A 476 6.95 -18.23 13.85
N THR A 477 5.84 -17.58 14.17
CA THR A 477 5.66 -16.90 15.45
C THR A 477 5.12 -17.89 16.47
N GLU A 478 5.83 -18.05 17.57
CA GLU A 478 5.40 -18.88 18.70
C GLU A 478 5.04 -18.01 19.92
N PRO A 479 3.96 -18.35 20.66
CA PRO A 479 3.70 -17.75 21.96
C PRO A 479 4.89 -17.87 22.90
N GLY A 480 5.29 -16.76 23.53
CA GLY A 480 6.40 -16.74 24.48
C GLY A 480 6.73 -15.32 24.93
N ALA A 481 7.50 -15.19 25.99
CA ALA A 481 8.01 -13.89 26.38
C ALA A 481 8.98 -13.35 25.30
N GLN A 482 8.88 -12.07 24.96
CA GLN A 482 9.95 -11.42 24.20
C GLN A 482 11.27 -11.62 24.96
N ARG A 483 12.32 -12.02 24.25
CA ARG A 483 13.68 -11.86 24.80
C ARG A 483 13.87 -10.36 25.02
N GLY A 484 13.84 -9.93 26.27
CA GLY A 484 14.10 -8.54 26.62
C GLY A 484 15.36 -8.07 25.91
N ALA A 485 15.31 -6.86 25.36
CA ALA A 485 16.51 -6.19 24.88
C ALA A 485 17.53 -6.22 26.03
N ALA A 486 18.53 -7.07 25.90
CA ALA A 486 19.61 -7.16 26.89
C ALA A 486 20.32 -5.81 26.86
N GLY A 487 20.22 -5.08 27.98
CA GLY A 487 21.10 -3.97 28.30
C GLY A 487 20.50 -2.57 28.24
N ALA A 488 19.60 -2.26 29.17
CA ALA A 488 19.61 -0.95 29.80
C ALA A 488 19.72 -1.20 31.28
N THR A 489 20.94 -1.24 31.78
CA THR A 489 21.26 -1.05 33.19
C THR A 489 21.09 0.43 33.53
N PRO A 490 20.57 0.79 34.73
CA PRO A 490 20.07 2.11 35.09
C PRO A 490 21.09 3.23 34.99
#